data_c36850e24c5cde1a23d3b2fdea6adda8
#
_entry.id   c36850e24c5cde1a23d3b2fdea6adda8
#
_cell.length_a   1.000
_cell.length_b   1.000
_cell.length_c   1.000
_cell.angle_alpha   90.00
_cell.angle_beta   90.00
_cell.angle_gamma   90.00
#
_symmetry.space_group_name_H-M   'P 1'
#
loop_
_entity.id
_entity.type
_entity.pdbx_description
1 polymer ?
#
loop_
_entity_poly.entity_id
_entity_poly.type
_entity_poly.pdbx_seq_one_letter_code
_entity_poly.pdbx_strand_id
1 'polypeptide(L)'
;MRTPLPFSTIAAAALALGVLAAPASAAEPTTATLTVTGGALTITVPTDAGSLGTRANTVEGGTISGPLGEVQVNDARSAAAGSGWVASVISTAFTPPSGPAIAASAVGYTAGAIVKVGTATYTANDPPNLTGVAPAVTATGITGDNSATWNPTINVAVPGGMAANVYSATITHSVV
;
A
#
# COMPACT_ATOMS: atom_id res chain seq x y z
N MET A 1 7.48 -30.08 -115.24
CA MET A 1 7.05 -31.11 -114.29
C MET A 1 7.43 -30.60 -112.87
N ARG A 2 6.45 -30.25 -112.05
CA ARG A 2 6.70 -29.57 -110.83
C ARG A 2 6.19 -30.48 -109.71
N THR A 3 7.10 -30.89 -108.79
CA THR A 3 6.80 -31.65 -107.64
C THR A 3 6.45 -30.70 -106.46
N PRO A 4 5.38 -30.96 -105.73
CA PRO A 4 5.12 -30.15 -104.51
C PRO A 4 5.81 -30.75 -103.31
N LEU A 5 6.35 -29.84 -102.47
CA LEU A 5 6.92 -30.11 -101.14
C LEU A 5 5.83 -30.35 -100.11
N PRO A 6 6.06 -31.21 -99.13
CA PRO A 6 5.10 -31.41 -98.00
C PRO A 6 5.28 -30.34 -96.88
N PHE A 7 4.16 -29.79 -96.44
CA PHE A 7 4.07 -28.92 -95.30
C PHE A 7 4.24 -29.74 -93.96
N SER A 8 5.24 -29.38 -93.15
CA SER A 8 5.47 -29.92 -91.82
C SER A 8 4.63 -29.12 -90.87
N THR A 9 3.65 -29.75 -90.23
CA THR A 9 2.88 -29.17 -89.12
C THR A 9 3.62 -29.32 -87.82
N ILE A 10 4.03 -28.19 -87.22
CA ILE A 10 4.61 -28.15 -85.91
C ILE A 10 3.46 -28.12 -84.91
N ALA A 11 3.32 -29.20 -84.15
CA ALA A 11 2.39 -29.26 -83.02
C ALA A 11 3.02 -28.52 -81.82
N ALA A 12 2.43 -27.39 -81.42
CA ALA A 12 2.81 -26.69 -80.21
C ALA A 12 2.13 -27.35 -78.97
N ALA A 13 2.91 -28.01 -78.13
CA ALA A 13 2.46 -28.53 -76.85
C ALA A 13 2.41 -27.36 -75.86
N ALA A 14 1.21 -26.94 -75.49
CA ALA A 14 0.99 -25.99 -74.39
C ALA A 14 1.14 -26.71 -73.06
N LEU A 15 2.22 -26.44 -72.29
CA LEU A 15 2.38 -26.83 -70.93
C LEU A 15 1.47 -25.92 -70.07
N ALA A 16 0.34 -26.45 -69.54
CA ALA A 16 -0.45 -25.80 -68.50
C ALA A 16 0.27 -25.94 -67.14
N LEU A 17 0.97 -24.88 -66.73
CA LEU A 17 1.41 -24.80 -65.33
C LEU A 17 0.17 -24.62 -64.42
N GLY A 18 -0.26 -25.69 -63.80
CA GLY A 18 -1.25 -25.63 -62.70
C GLY A 18 -0.63 -24.96 -61.49
N VAL A 19 -1.00 -23.73 -61.24
CA VAL A 19 -0.69 -23.04 -59.96
C VAL A 19 -1.53 -23.73 -58.89
N LEU A 20 -0.87 -24.57 -58.07
CA LEU A 20 -1.46 -25.09 -56.85
C LEU A 20 -1.58 -23.93 -55.87
N ALA A 21 -2.76 -23.31 -55.81
CA ALA A 21 -3.09 -22.36 -54.74
C ALA A 21 -3.04 -23.10 -53.40
N ALA A 22 -2.08 -22.74 -52.54
CA ALA A 22 -2.05 -23.22 -51.16
C ALA A 22 -3.35 -22.81 -50.49
N PRO A 23 -3.96 -23.69 -49.67
CA PRO A 23 -5.16 -23.32 -48.94
C PRO A 23 -4.85 -22.13 -48.02
N ALA A 24 -5.60 -21.05 -48.18
CA ALA A 24 -5.52 -19.90 -47.28
C ALA A 24 -5.96 -20.39 -45.86
N SER A 25 -5.03 -20.44 -44.94
CA SER A 25 -5.36 -20.64 -43.52
C SER A 25 -6.15 -19.42 -43.05
N ALA A 26 -7.43 -19.56 -42.85
CA ALA A 26 -8.25 -18.56 -42.17
C ALA A 26 -7.92 -18.64 -40.65
N ALA A 27 -7.27 -17.61 -40.12
CA ALA A 27 -7.13 -17.46 -38.67
C ALA A 27 -8.30 -16.60 -38.17
N GLU A 28 -9.11 -17.19 -37.33
CA GLU A 28 -10.22 -16.47 -36.69
C GLU A 28 -9.82 -16.02 -35.31
N PRO A 29 -9.88 -14.70 -35.00
CA PRO A 29 -9.54 -14.19 -33.67
C PRO A 29 -10.67 -14.51 -32.68
N THR A 30 -10.27 -14.97 -31.50
CA THR A 30 -11.16 -15.13 -30.35
C THR A 30 -10.86 -14.04 -29.35
N THR A 31 -11.86 -13.23 -28.99
CA THR A 31 -11.71 -12.20 -27.94
C THR A 31 -12.03 -12.81 -26.58
N ALA A 32 -11.06 -12.71 -25.65
CA ALA A 32 -11.25 -13.02 -24.24
C ALA A 32 -11.22 -11.71 -23.43
N THR A 33 -12.16 -11.53 -22.51
CA THR A 33 -12.18 -10.37 -21.62
C THR A 33 -11.95 -10.84 -20.18
N LEU A 34 -11.14 -10.07 -19.43
CA LEU A 34 -10.91 -10.22 -18.00
C LEU A 34 -11.21 -8.87 -17.35
N THR A 35 -11.99 -8.88 -16.27
CA THR A 35 -12.27 -7.69 -15.48
C THR A 35 -11.52 -7.77 -14.16
N VAL A 36 -10.72 -6.75 -13.85
CA VAL A 36 -10.11 -6.54 -12.53
C VAL A 36 -10.82 -5.36 -11.89
N THR A 37 -11.37 -5.56 -10.70
CA THR A 37 -12.05 -4.50 -9.93
C THR A 37 -11.11 -3.97 -8.86
N GLY A 38 -11.06 -2.65 -8.69
CA GLY A 38 -10.38 -2.00 -7.56
C GLY A 38 -11.08 -2.28 -6.23
N GLY A 39 -10.32 -2.23 -5.15
CA GLY A 39 -10.80 -2.36 -3.78
C GLY A 39 -10.87 -1.01 -3.05
N ALA A 40 -10.63 -1.02 -1.72
CA ALA A 40 -10.70 0.13 -0.84
C ALA A 40 -9.33 0.51 -0.28
N LEU A 41 -9.23 1.73 0.24
CA LEU A 41 -8.16 2.15 1.14
C LEU A 41 -8.58 1.79 2.57
N THR A 42 -7.78 1.01 3.26
CA THR A 42 -8.08 0.51 4.61
C THR A 42 -6.88 0.65 5.53
N ILE A 43 -7.14 0.76 6.84
CA ILE A 43 -6.12 0.70 7.87
C ILE A 43 -6.49 -0.37 8.90
N THR A 44 -5.51 -1.16 9.31
CA THR A 44 -5.63 -2.17 10.36
C THR A 44 -4.67 -1.85 11.48
N VAL A 45 -5.14 -1.94 12.71
CA VAL A 45 -4.37 -1.65 13.93
C VAL A 45 -4.61 -2.75 14.96
N PRO A 46 -3.71 -2.98 15.92
CA PRO A 46 -3.95 -3.87 17.05
C PRO A 46 -5.16 -3.38 17.87
N THR A 47 -5.97 -4.30 18.34
CA THR A 47 -7.09 -4.00 19.25
C THR A 47 -6.63 -3.68 20.67
N ASP A 48 -5.44 -4.17 21.03
CA ASP A 48 -4.79 -3.93 22.33
C ASP A 48 -3.27 -3.90 22.11
N ALA A 49 -2.63 -2.86 22.62
CA ALA A 49 -1.17 -2.72 22.62
C ALA A 49 -0.50 -3.40 23.83
N GLY A 50 -1.29 -3.88 24.78
CA GLY A 50 -0.78 -4.35 26.07
C GLY A 50 -0.15 -3.22 26.90
N SER A 51 0.93 -3.54 27.61
CA SER A 51 1.65 -2.56 28.41
C SER A 51 2.76 -1.89 27.60
N LEU A 52 2.75 -0.56 27.55
CA LEU A 52 3.85 0.23 26.97
C LEU A 52 5.12 0.20 27.85
N GLY A 53 5.03 -0.32 29.06
CA GLY A 53 6.13 -0.42 30.00
C GLY A 53 5.76 0.05 31.40
N THR A 54 6.73 -0.08 32.31
CA THR A 54 6.59 0.37 33.71
C THR A 54 7.76 1.28 34.08
N ARG A 55 7.49 2.22 34.97
CA ARG A 55 8.49 3.13 35.50
C ARG A 55 8.23 3.37 37.01
N ALA A 56 9.31 3.45 37.79
CA ALA A 56 9.19 3.91 39.14
C ALA A 56 8.78 5.39 39.20
N ASN A 57 7.91 5.73 40.15
CA ASN A 57 7.54 7.11 40.43
C ASN A 57 8.77 7.89 40.94
N THR A 58 9.05 9.05 40.37
CA THR A 58 10.16 9.93 40.73
C THR A 58 9.70 11.38 40.78
N VAL A 59 10.40 12.22 41.54
CA VAL A 59 10.12 13.66 41.64
C VAL A 59 10.28 14.35 40.27
N GLU A 60 11.22 13.90 39.48
CA GLU A 60 11.55 14.51 38.19
C GLU A 60 10.69 14.00 37.01
N GLY A 61 9.99 12.87 37.21
CA GLY A 61 9.28 12.22 36.11
C GLY A 61 10.20 11.47 35.15
N GLY A 62 9.79 11.31 33.89
CA GLY A 62 10.58 10.68 32.81
C GLY A 62 9.71 10.09 31.72
N THR A 63 10.29 9.29 30.83
CA THR A 63 9.57 8.74 29.68
C THR A 63 9.32 7.24 29.84
N ILE A 64 8.13 6.79 29.45
CA ILE A 64 7.82 5.40 29.14
C ILE A 64 7.71 5.29 27.63
N SER A 65 8.37 4.30 27.04
CA SER A 65 8.33 4.05 25.59
C SER A 65 8.04 2.58 25.35
N GLY A 66 7.06 2.30 24.52
CA GLY A 66 6.70 0.93 24.16
C GLY A 66 6.09 0.82 22.77
N PRO A 67 6.17 -0.38 22.16
CA PRO A 67 5.57 -0.63 20.85
C PRO A 67 4.05 -0.64 20.97
N LEU A 68 3.36 -0.10 19.95
CA LEU A 68 1.91 -0.15 19.86
C LEU A 68 1.41 -1.47 19.22
N GLY A 69 2.29 -2.15 18.52
CA GLY A 69 1.95 -3.26 17.64
C GLY A 69 1.85 -2.83 16.18
N GLU A 70 1.61 -3.79 15.32
CA GLU A 70 1.65 -3.57 13.87
C GLU A 70 0.45 -2.75 13.38
N VAL A 71 0.74 -1.69 12.63
CA VAL A 71 -0.22 -0.88 11.88
C VAL A 71 0.01 -1.15 10.41
N GLN A 72 -1.07 -1.43 9.66
CA GLN A 72 -1.00 -1.67 8.22
C GLN A 72 -2.02 -0.82 7.48
N VAL A 73 -1.57 -0.14 6.43
CA VAL A 73 -2.43 0.46 5.41
C VAL A 73 -2.38 -0.42 4.17
N ASN A 74 -3.56 -0.74 3.62
CA ASN A 74 -3.70 -1.43 2.35
C ASN A 74 -4.53 -0.55 1.41
N ASP A 75 -3.94 -0.17 0.30
CA ASP A 75 -4.57 0.62 -0.76
C ASP A 75 -4.77 -0.25 -1.99
N ALA A 76 -5.99 -0.76 -2.14
CA ALA A 76 -6.41 -1.56 -3.29
C ALA A 76 -7.28 -0.75 -4.27
N ARG A 77 -7.24 0.60 -4.21
CA ARG A 77 -8.07 1.47 -5.07
C ARG A 77 -7.65 1.47 -6.53
N SER A 78 -6.58 0.77 -6.91
CA SER A 78 -5.95 0.85 -8.23
C SER A 78 -5.61 2.30 -8.60
N ALA A 79 -4.96 2.97 -7.65
CA ALA A 79 -4.76 4.42 -7.65
C ALA A 79 -4.08 4.93 -8.91
N ALA A 80 -4.57 6.04 -9.44
CA ALA A 80 -3.93 6.72 -10.57
C ALA A 80 -2.52 7.19 -10.20
N ALA A 81 -1.63 7.25 -11.20
CA ALA A 81 -0.27 7.71 -11.00
C ALA A 81 -0.23 9.10 -10.33
N GLY A 82 0.56 9.24 -9.28
CA GLY A 82 0.68 10.46 -8.50
C GLY A 82 -0.30 10.61 -7.33
N SER A 83 -1.19 9.64 -7.12
CA SER A 83 -2.07 9.57 -5.95
C SER A 83 -1.28 9.46 -4.64
N GLY A 84 -1.97 9.61 -3.52
CA GLY A 84 -1.40 9.49 -2.18
C GLY A 84 -2.44 9.08 -1.15
N TRP A 85 -1.97 8.87 0.08
CA TRP A 85 -2.78 8.73 1.28
C TRP A 85 -2.01 9.24 2.50
N VAL A 86 -2.76 9.57 3.55
CA VAL A 86 -2.21 9.96 4.85
C VAL A 86 -2.82 9.08 5.93
N ALA A 87 -1.99 8.33 6.62
CA ALA A 87 -2.36 7.69 7.87
C ALA A 87 -2.13 8.68 9.01
N SER A 88 -3.16 8.96 9.77
CA SER A 88 -3.15 9.91 10.88
C SER A 88 -3.39 9.20 12.21
N VAL A 89 -2.94 9.82 13.31
CA VAL A 89 -3.06 9.30 14.68
C VAL A 89 -3.49 10.39 15.63
N ILE A 90 -4.25 10.00 16.67
CA ILE A 90 -4.64 10.84 17.82
C ILE A 90 -4.69 9.98 19.07
N SER A 91 -4.43 10.56 20.24
CA SER A 91 -4.56 9.88 21.54
C SER A 91 -5.51 10.63 22.46
N THR A 92 -6.22 9.88 23.30
CA THR A 92 -6.81 10.44 24.52
C THR A 92 -5.72 10.67 25.58
N ALA A 93 -6.04 11.36 26.66
CA ALA A 93 -5.18 11.41 27.82
C ALA A 93 -5.02 10.01 28.45
N PHE A 94 -3.86 9.70 29.03
CA PHE A 94 -3.65 8.52 29.83
C PHE A 94 -4.26 8.73 31.22
N THR A 95 -5.37 8.06 31.48
CA THR A 95 -6.20 8.28 32.68
C THR A 95 -6.05 7.12 33.65
N PRO A 96 -5.73 7.38 34.95
CA PRO A 96 -5.75 6.39 36.00
C PRO A 96 -7.16 6.22 36.55
N PRO A 97 -7.45 5.15 37.34
CA PRO A 97 -8.71 5.01 38.07
C PRO A 97 -9.00 6.16 39.03
N SER A 98 -7.95 6.81 39.54
CA SER A 98 -8.04 7.99 40.41
C SER A 98 -6.78 8.85 40.31
N GLY A 99 -6.94 10.16 40.42
CA GLY A 99 -5.83 11.12 40.33
C GLY A 99 -5.72 11.82 38.98
N PRO A 100 -4.69 12.62 38.78
CA PRO A 100 -4.48 13.38 37.54
C PRO A 100 -4.12 12.48 36.35
N ALA A 101 -4.63 12.83 35.19
CA ALA A 101 -4.28 12.18 33.94
C ALA A 101 -2.98 12.75 33.36
N ILE A 102 -2.31 11.97 32.49
CA ILE A 102 -1.21 12.42 31.63
C ILE A 102 -1.84 12.88 30.32
N ALA A 103 -1.70 14.16 30.01
CA ALA A 103 -2.34 14.75 28.84
C ALA A 103 -1.80 14.16 27.51
N ALA A 104 -2.63 14.14 26.47
CA ALA A 104 -2.23 13.72 25.13
C ALA A 104 -1.08 14.56 24.53
N SER A 105 -0.87 15.79 25.05
CA SER A 105 0.29 16.61 24.71
C SER A 105 1.64 16.04 25.17
N ALA A 106 1.62 15.11 26.12
CA ALA A 106 2.79 14.39 26.60
C ALA A 106 3.02 13.04 25.90
N VAL A 107 2.21 12.72 24.89
CA VAL A 107 2.26 11.47 24.14
C VAL A 107 2.82 11.74 22.76
N GLY A 108 4.01 11.23 22.45
CA GLY A 108 4.63 11.26 21.14
C GLY A 108 4.49 9.91 20.42
N TYR A 109 4.64 9.97 19.11
CA TYR A 109 4.57 8.82 18.22
C TYR A 109 5.81 8.78 17.33
N THR A 110 6.39 7.60 17.17
CA THR A 110 7.50 7.36 16.23
C THR A 110 7.13 6.16 15.38
N ALA A 111 6.94 6.36 14.08
CA ALA A 111 6.52 5.30 13.16
C ALA A 111 7.56 4.18 13.05
N GLY A 112 8.84 4.52 13.09
CA GLY A 112 9.93 3.56 12.90
C GLY A 112 10.07 3.12 11.45
N ALA A 113 10.57 1.91 11.25
CA ALA A 113 10.78 1.35 9.91
C ALA A 113 9.45 1.03 9.21
N ILE A 114 9.32 1.46 7.95
CA ILE A 114 8.14 1.19 7.14
C ILE A 114 8.48 0.10 6.12
N VAL A 115 7.81 -1.05 6.22
CA VAL A 115 7.84 -2.12 5.22
C VAL A 115 6.78 -1.81 4.17
N LYS A 116 7.16 -1.80 2.91
CA LYS A 116 6.32 -1.33 1.80
C LYS A 116 6.23 -2.34 0.67
N VAL A 117 5.06 -2.39 0.03
CA VAL A 117 4.80 -3.17 -1.18
C VAL A 117 4.15 -2.24 -2.21
N GLY A 118 4.52 -2.38 -3.47
CA GLY A 118 4.08 -1.52 -4.56
C GLY A 118 4.96 -0.27 -4.73
N THR A 119 4.53 0.62 -5.62
CA THR A 119 5.27 1.82 -5.98
C THR A 119 4.70 3.04 -5.27
N ALA A 120 5.43 3.56 -4.30
CA ALA A 120 5.14 4.80 -3.58
C ALA A 120 6.38 5.30 -2.83
N THR A 121 6.37 6.58 -2.46
CA THR A 121 7.30 7.15 -1.48
C THR A 121 6.56 7.28 -0.14
N TYR A 122 7.14 6.72 0.92
CA TYR A 122 6.58 6.75 2.26
C TYR A 122 7.44 7.60 3.18
N THR A 123 6.79 8.48 3.94
CA THR A 123 7.44 9.39 4.89
C THR A 123 6.85 9.15 6.28
N ALA A 124 7.71 8.85 7.25
CA ALA A 124 7.36 8.90 8.67
C ALA A 124 7.32 10.36 9.12
N ASN A 125 6.23 10.77 9.77
CA ASN A 125 6.05 12.17 10.22
C ASN A 125 6.36 12.37 11.71
N ASP A 126 6.35 11.29 12.50
CA ASP A 126 6.77 11.22 13.91
C ASP A 126 6.26 12.39 14.79
N PRO A 127 4.93 12.57 14.93
CA PRO A 127 4.38 13.70 15.67
C PRO A 127 4.82 13.68 17.15
N PRO A 128 5.34 14.82 17.67
CA PRO A 128 5.85 14.91 19.04
C PRO A 128 4.75 14.92 20.10
N ASN A 129 3.49 15.17 19.71
CA ASN A 129 2.33 15.08 20.58
C ASN A 129 1.09 14.62 19.79
N LEU A 130 0.12 14.07 20.51
CA LEU A 130 -1.11 13.51 19.94
C LEU A 130 -2.37 14.21 20.45
N THR A 131 -2.28 15.50 20.77
CA THR A 131 -3.42 16.31 21.25
C THR A 131 -4.54 16.43 20.20
N GLY A 132 -4.16 16.50 18.92
CA GLY A 132 -5.06 16.53 17.76
C GLY A 132 -4.69 15.44 16.77
N VAL A 133 -5.50 15.31 15.73
CA VAL A 133 -5.19 14.41 14.60
C VAL A 133 -3.91 14.87 13.93
N ALA A 134 -2.90 14.03 13.94
CA ALA A 134 -1.59 14.31 13.37
C ALA A 134 -1.21 13.24 12.33
N PRO A 135 -0.54 13.61 11.22
CA PRO A 135 -0.05 12.62 10.27
C PRO A 135 1.02 11.74 10.94
N ALA A 136 0.87 10.42 10.79
CA ALA A 136 1.81 9.41 11.25
C ALA A 136 2.70 8.94 10.10
N VAL A 137 2.09 8.54 8.98
CA VAL A 137 2.78 8.13 7.76
C VAL A 137 2.06 8.73 6.56
N THR A 138 2.83 9.30 5.64
CA THR A 138 2.34 9.84 4.37
C THR A 138 2.89 9.04 3.21
N ALA A 139 2.04 8.62 2.28
CA ALA A 139 2.42 8.02 1.01
C ALA A 139 2.12 8.98 -0.14
N THR A 140 3.06 9.11 -1.07
CA THR A 140 2.95 9.95 -2.26
C THR A 140 3.50 9.22 -3.49
N GLY A 141 3.12 9.70 -4.69
CA GLY A 141 3.61 9.12 -5.93
C GLY A 141 3.16 7.68 -6.14
N ILE A 142 2.00 7.31 -5.62
CA ILE A 142 1.44 5.98 -5.74
C ILE A 142 1.10 5.68 -7.21
N THR A 143 1.35 4.44 -7.63
CA THR A 143 0.88 3.89 -8.89
C THR A 143 0.34 2.50 -8.65
N GLY A 144 -0.96 2.31 -8.89
CA GLY A 144 -1.66 1.05 -8.68
C GLY A 144 -1.85 0.72 -7.19
N ASP A 145 -1.99 -0.56 -6.90
CA ASP A 145 -2.17 -1.06 -5.53
C ASP A 145 -0.86 -1.01 -4.75
N ASN A 146 -0.98 -0.71 -3.45
CA ASN A 146 0.17 -0.62 -2.57
C ASN A 146 -0.20 -0.93 -1.11
N SER A 147 0.80 -1.24 -0.29
CA SER A 147 0.62 -1.36 1.15
C SER A 147 1.85 -0.88 1.91
N ALA A 148 1.64 -0.46 3.14
CA ALA A 148 2.68 -0.10 4.08
C ALA A 148 2.36 -0.67 5.45
N THR A 149 3.38 -1.23 6.11
CA THR A 149 3.27 -1.83 7.44
C THR A 149 4.39 -1.27 8.31
N TRP A 150 4.06 -0.88 9.53
CA TRP A 150 5.04 -0.40 10.51
C TRP A 150 4.60 -0.74 11.94
N ASN A 151 5.54 -0.76 12.87
CA ASN A 151 5.28 -0.97 14.29
C ASN A 151 5.72 0.27 15.06
N PRO A 152 4.81 1.20 15.36
CA PRO A 152 5.18 2.46 16.00
C PRO A 152 5.52 2.28 17.47
N THR A 153 6.38 3.18 17.94
CA THR A 153 6.68 3.36 19.36
C THR A 153 5.90 4.56 19.87
N ILE A 154 5.20 4.34 20.99
CA ILE A 154 4.55 5.41 21.75
C ILE A 154 5.47 5.86 22.86
N ASN A 155 5.70 7.17 22.93
CA ASN A 155 6.58 7.81 23.91
C ASN A 155 5.71 8.67 24.85
N VAL A 156 5.59 8.30 26.11
CA VAL A 156 4.80 9.04 27.09
C VAL A 156 5.71 9.74 28.07
N ALA A 157 5.73 11.07 28.05
CA ALA A 157 6.43 11.88 29.03
C ALA A 157 5.60 11.91 30.33
N VAL A 158 6.02 11.13 31.32
CA VAL A 158 5.35 11.04 32.64
C VAL A 158 5.84 12.19 33.51
N PRO A 159 4.95 13.10 33.96
CA PRO A 159 5.35 14.19 34.85
C PRO A 159 5.86 13.68 36.18
N GLY A 160 6.68 14.49 36.84
CA GLY A 160 7.14 14.20 38.21
C GLY A 160 6.01 14.21 39.25
N GLY A 161 6.13 13.40 40.29
CA GLY A 161 5.15 13.33 41.37
C GLY A 161 3.81 12.70 41.02
N MET A 162 3.69 12.04 39.87
CA MET A 162 2.46 11.31 39.49
C MET A 162 2.23 10.14 40.47
N ALA A 163 0.97 9.85 40.78
CA ALA A 163 0.63 8.73 41.64
C ALA A 163 0.98 7.39 40.99
N ALA A 164 1.47 6.44 41.75
CA ALA A 164 1.68 5.07 41.30
C ALA A 164 0.32 4.42 40.94
N ASN A 165 0.08 4.16 39.67
CA ASN A 165 -1.19 3.61 39.17
C ASN A 165 -0.98 3.00 37.79
N VAL A 166 -2.02 2.34 37.25
CA VAL A 166 -2.13 1.95 35.83
C VAL A 166 -2.85 3.08 35.10
N TYR A 167 -2.23 3.59 34.05
CA TYR A 167 -2.77 4.65 33.21
C TYR A 167 -3.14 4.05 31.84
N SER A 168 -4.35 4.33 31.38
CA SER A 168 -4.87 3.82 30.12
C SER A 168 -5.31 4.94 29.19
N ALA A 169 -5.09 4.78 27.90
CA ALA A 169 -5.54 5.70 26.85
C ALA A 169 -6.00 4.92 25.63
N THR A 170 -6.77 5.57 24.78
CA THR A 170 -7.12 5.08 23.43
C THR A 170 -6.31 5.84 22.40
N ILE A 171 -5.61 5.11 21.54
CA ILE A 171 -4.88 5.66 20.39
C ILE A 171 -5.65 5.24 19.14
N THR A 172 -6.10 6.22 18.38
CA THR A 172 -6.92 6.00 17.18
C THR A 172 -6.14 6.36 15.92
N HIS A 173 -6.16 5.47 14.95
CA HIS A 173 -5.61 5.72 13.62
C HIS A 173 -6.73 5.86 12.59
N SER A 174 -6.47 6.64 11.55
CA SER A 174 -7.35 6.80 10.38
C SER A 174 -6.50 6.94 9.13
N VAL A 175 -7.08 6.66 7.94
CA VAL A 175 -6.42 6.84 6.65
C VAL A 175 -7.36 7.52 5.67
N VAL A 176 -6.84 8.47 4.90
CA VAL A 176 -7.56 9.22 3.86
C VAL A 176 -6.72 9.38 2.61
#